data_fb217183f4aff5921d52bf0379508634
#
_entry.id   fb217183f4aff5921d52bf0379508634
#
_cell.length_a   1.000
_cell.length_b   1.000
_cell.length_c   1.000
_cell.angle_alpha   90.00
_cell.angle_beta   90.00
_cell.angle_gamma   90.00
#
_symmetry.space_group_name_H-M   'P 1'
#
loop_
_entity.id
_entity.type
_entity.pdbx_description
1 polymer ?
#
loop_
_entity_poly.entity_id
_entity_poly.type
_entity_poly.pdbx_seq_one_letter_code
_entity_poly.pdbx_strand_id
1 'polypeptide(L)'
;RRDREIMARHIENNFAPTLVICSTARRTRETVVTLCNHDIITYSSDLYQAMHTDLLNIAKRNGGDHDCILLVAHNPGMEMFAGRMAQTSPDIAERFATKYPTCSVACISWDCDWADISFDNGGVSDYENPSRLIRHE
;
A
#
# COMPACT_ATOMS: atom_id res chain seq x y z
N ARG A 1 12.84 7.86 -9.61
CA ARG A 1 13.47 8.50 -8.44
C ARG A 1 12.66 9.68 -7.95
N ARG A 2 12.35 10.62 -8.84
CA ARG A 2 11.46 11.74 -8.51
C ARG A 2 10.08 11.24 -8.05
N ASP A 3 9.56 10.21 -8.71
CA ASP A 3 8.28 9.61 -8.37
C ASP A 3 8.26 9.09 -6.93
N ARG A 4 9.35 8.47 -6.51
CA ARG A 4 9.48 7.94 -5.14
C ARG A 4 9.50 9.07 -4.11
N GLU A 5 10.17 10.17 -4.42
CA GLU A 5 10.25 11.33 -3.54
C GLU A 5 8.89 12.00 -3.37
N ILE A 6 8.11 12.12 -4.45
CA ILE A 6 6.76 12.66 -4.42
C ILE A 6 5.86 11.79 -3.54
N MET A 7 5.93 10.48 -3.74
CA MET A 7 5.11 9.54 -2.95
C MET A 7 5.53 9.49 -1.49
N ALA A 8 6.83 9.63 -1.21
CA ALA A 8 7.33 9.69 0.16
C ALA A 8 6.71 10.87 0.92
N ARG A 9 6.65 12.04 0.31
CA ARG A 9 6.01 13.21 0.91
C ARG A 9 4.51 13.00 1.12
N HIS A 10 3.86 12.38 0.16
CA HIS A 10 2.43 12.09 0.28
C HIS A 10 2.13 11.16 1.45
N ILE A 11 2.93 10.11 1.60
CA ILE A 11 2.80 9.14 2.69
C ILE A 11 3.08 9.82 4.04
N GLU A 12 4.17 10.57 4.13
CA GLU A 12 4.55 11.26 5.37
C GLU A 12 3.49 12.26 5.81
N ASN A 13 2.95 13.03 4.86
CA ASN A 13 2.00 14.09 5.16
C ASN A 13 0.59 13.58 5.51
N ASN A 14 0.23 12.39 5.05
CA ASN A 14 -1.16 11.94 5.15
C ASN A 14 -1.38 10.68 6.00
N PHE A 15 -0.37 9.83 6.19
CA PHE A 15 -0.60 8.50 6.78
C PHE A 15 0.27 8.15 7.99
N ALA A 16 1.52 8.56 8.00
CA ALA A 16 2.46 8.29 9.09
C ALA A 16 2.49 6.81 9.54
N PRO A 17 2.83 5.86 8.66
CA PRO A 17 2.89 4.45 9.05
C PRO A 17 3.93 4.21 10.13
N THR A 18 3.62 3.31 11.06
CA THR A 18 4.52 2.94 12.17
C THR A 18 5.18 1.59 11.96
N LEU A 19 4.74 0.83 10.96
CA LEU A 19 5.35 -0.43 10.54
C LEU A 19 5.34 -0.47 9.03
N VAL A 20 6.46 -0.87 8.45
CA VAL A 20 6.59 -1.08 7.00
C VAL A 20 7.07 -2.50 6.77
N ILE A 21 6.34 -3.25 5.96
CA ILE A 21 6.74 -4.61 5.56
C ILE A 21 7.06 -4.56 4.07
N CYS A 22 8.30 -4.86 3.73
CA CYS A 22 8.80 -4.72 2.37
C CYS A 22 9.32 -6.05 1.84
N SER A 23 9.02 -6.35 0.59
CA SER A 23 9.58 -7.50 -0.10
C SER A 23 11.11 -7.43 -0.11
N THR A 24 11.75 -8.60 -0.06
CA THR A 24 13.22 -8.72 -0.11
C THR A 24 13.80 -8.43 -1.50
N ALA A 25 12.98 -8.28 -2.53
CA ALA A 25 13.47 -8.00 -3.87
C ALA A 25 14.19 -6.65 -3.93
N ARG A 26 15.22 -6.58 -4.77
CA ARG A 26 16.05 -5.38 -4.90
C ARG A 26 15.23 -4.13 -5.22
N ARG A 27 14.28 -4.24 -6.15
CA ARG A 27 13.46 -3.10 -6.59
C ARG A 27 12.66 -2.48 -5.44
N THR A 28 12.03 -3.32 -4.62
CA THR A 28 11.26 -2.84 -3.47
C THR A 28 12.16 -2.29 -2.37
N ARG A 29 13.31 -2.91 -2.15
CA ARG A 29 14.28 -2.43 -1.16
C ARG A 29 14.80 -1.04 -1.52
N GLU A 30 15.09 -0.79 -2.79
CA GLU A 30 15.54 0.53 -3.26
C GLU A 30 14.43 1.57 -3.12
N THR A 31 13.19 1.17 -3.33
CA THR A 31 12.05 2.07 -3.21
C THR A 31 11.77 2.43 -1.75
N VAL A 32 11.74 1.45 -0.87
CA VAL A 32 11.30 1.67 0.52
C VAL A 32 12.24 2.59 1.31
N VAL A 33 13.53 2.56 1.03
CA VAL A 33 14.50 3.43 1.73
C VAL A 33 14.28 4.91 1.42
N THR A 34 13.61 5.22 0.31
CA THR A 34 13.20 6.58 -0.02
C THR A 34 11.89 6.97 0.66
N LEU A 35 11.01 5.99 0.89
CA LEU A 35 9.66 6.23 1.39
C LEU A 35 9.58 6.45 2.88
N CYS A 36 10.46 5.84 3.67
CA CYS A 36 10.30 5.84 5.12
C CYS A 36 11.60 5.58 5.87
N ASN A 37 11.53 5.78 7.19
CA ASN A 37 12.66 5.59 8.10
C ASN A 37 13.01 4.10 8.21
N HIS A 38 14.28 3.78 8.19
CA HIS A 38 14.80 2.42 8.32
C HIS A 38 14.34 1.70 9.59
N ASP A 39 14.14 2.43 10.67
CA ASP A 39 13.82 1.84 11.98
C ASP A 39 12.50 1.09 12.00
N ILE A 40 11.58 1.41 11.10
CA ILE A 40 10.25 0.80 11.06
C ILE A 40 10.10 -0.22 9.94
N ILE A 41 11.16 -0.50 9.18
CA ILE A 41 11.11 -1.42 8.03
C ILE A 41 11.47 -2.83 8.45
N THR A 42 10.60 -3.78 8.11
CA THR A 42 10.86 -5.21 8.20
C THR A 42 10.82 -5.79 6.79
N TYR A 43 11.85 -6.56 6.41
CA TYR A 43 11.90 -7.22 5.11
C TYR A 43 11.37 -8.64 5.21
N SER A 44 10.53 -9.04 4.25
CA SER A 44 9.95 -10.38 4.24
C SER A 44 9.95 -10.96 2.83
N SER A 45 10.50 -12.17 2.69
CA SER A 45 10.45 -12.93 1.44
C SER A 45 9.02 -13.39 1.11
N ASP A 46 8.12 -13.40 2.09
CA ASP A 46 6.72 -13.77 1.88
C ASP A 46 6.00 -12.81 0.93
N LEU A 47 6.53 -11.60 0.76
CA LEU A 47 5.97 -10.60 -0.15
C LEU A 47 6.50 -10.74 -1.59
N TYR A 48 7.49 -11.57 -1.82
CA TYR A 48 8.18 -11.62 -3.11
C TYR A 48 7.25 -11.98 -4.29
N GLN A 49 6.37 -12.95 -4.11
CA GLN A 49 5.38 -13.35 -5.13
C GLN A 49 3.98 -13.39 -4.54
N ALA A 50 3.72 -12.51 -3.59
CA ALA A 50 2.46 -12.50 -2.87
C ALA A 50 1.29 -12.12 -3.78
N MET A 51 0.24 -12.92 -3.72
CA MET A 51 -1.04 -12.60 -4.33
C MET A 51 -1.85 -11.74 -3.36
N HIS A 52 -2.97 -11.20 -3.84
CA HIS A 52 -3.81 -10.31 -3.01
C HIS A 52 -4.27 -10.96 -1.69
N THR A 53 -4.56 -12.26 -1.71
CA THR A 53 -4.94 -12.98 -0.49
C THR A 53 -3.80 -13.10 0.51
N ASP A 54 -2.58 -13.26 0.01
CA ASP A 54 -1.39 -13.31 0.85
C ASP A 54 -1.13 -11.97 1.52
N LEU A 55 -1.32 -10.88 0.77
CA LEU A 55 -1.14 -9.52 1.30
C LEU A 55 -2.13 -9.24 2.43
N LEU A 56 -3.37 -9.66 2.28
CA LEU A 56 -4.37 -9.51 3.34
C LEU A 56 -3.94 -10.28 4.60
N ASN A 57 -3.49 -11.51 4.44
CA ASN A 57 -3.06 -12.34 5.56
C ASN A 57 -1.82 -11.78 6.26
N ILE A 58 -0.91 -11.20 5.51
CA ILE A 58 0.29 -10.56 6.08
C ILE A 58 -0.13 -9.37 6.94
N ALA A 59 -1.04 -8.54 6.46
CA ALA A 59 -1.58 -7.42 7.24
C ALA A 59 -2.27 -7.91 8.51
N LYS A 60 -3.09 -8.94 8.41
CA LYS A 60 -3.79 -9.53 9.57
C LYS A 60 -2.84 -10.00 10.66
N ARG A 61 -1.75 -10.67 10.26
CA ARG A 61 -0.80 -11.25 11.22
C ARG A 61 0.13 -10.22 11.85
N ASN A 62 0.40 -9.14 11.16
CA ASN A 62 1.45 -8.20 11.56
C ASN A 62 0.93 -6.85 12.05
N GLY A 63 -0.36 -6.57 11.89
CA GLY A 63 -0.92 -5.28 12.26
C GLY A 63 -0.83 -4.95 13.74
N GLY A 64 -1.08 -5.93 14.61
CA GLY A 64 -0.94 -5.76 16.06
C GLY A 64 -1.66 -4.53 16.58
N ASP A 65 -0.92 -3.67 17.26
CA ASP A 65 -1.42 -2.41 17.81
C ASP A 65 -1.12 -1.20 16.90
N HIS A 66 -0.60 -1.44 15.71
CA HIS A 66 -0.32 -0.35 14.77
C HIS A 66 -1.60 0.22 14.19
N ASP A 67 -1.69 1.55 14.11
CA ASP A 67 -2.84 2.20 13.46
C ASP A 67 -2.69 2.21 11.93
N CYS A 68 -1.46 2.25 11.45
CA CYS A 68 -1.18 2.30 10.01
C CYS A 68 0.06 1.47 9.69
N ILE A 69 -0.07 0.56 8.74
CA ILE A 69 1.06 -0.21 8.21
C ILE A 69 1.18 0.04 6.71
N LEU A 70 2.41 0.01 6.21
CA LEU A 70 2.70 0.14 4.78
C LEU A 70 3.23 -1.18 4.26
N LEU A 71 2.62 -1.70 3.20
CA LEU A 71 3.12 -2.88 2.49
C LEU A 71 3.76 -2.45 1.18
N VAL A 72 4.98 -2.90 0.93
CA VAL A 72 5.72 -2.62 -0.31
C VAL A 72 6.04 -3.94 -0.98
N ALA A 73 5.34 -4.23 -2.06
CA ALA A 73 5.43 -5.52 -2.74
C ALA A 73 5.36 -5.33 -4.26
N HIS A 74 4.75 -6.27 -4.96
CA HIS A 74 4.81 -6.35 -6.42
C HIS A 74 3.43 -6.50 -7.06
N ASN A 75 3.33 -6.06 -8.30
CA ASN A 75 2.20 -6.42 -9.15
C ASN A 75 2.42 -7.85 -9.68
N PRO A 76 1.38 -8.59 -9.95
CA PRO A 76 -0.02 -8.17 -9.94
C PRO A 76 -0.71 -8.17 -8.56
N GLY A 77 -0.06 -8.70 -7.51
CA GLY A 77 -0.67 -8.83 -6.20
C GLY A 77 -1.19 -7.53 -5.61
N MET A 78 -0.38 -6.47 -5.66
CA MET A 78 -0.75 -5.15 -5.13
C MET A 78 -1.92 -4.54 -5.90
N GLU A 79 -1.87 -4.61 -7.22
CA GLU A 79 -2.94 -4.09 -8.08
C GLU A 79 -4.26 -4.83 -7.84
N MET A 80 -4.20 -6.15 -7.74
CA MET A 80 -5.39 -6.97 -7.48
C MET A 80 -5.97 -6.70 -6.10
N PHE A 81 -5.12 -6.51 -5.10
CA PHE A 81 -5.55 -6.17 -3.75
C PHE A 81 -6.32 -4.84 -3.75
N ALA A 82 -5.69 -3.80 -4.28
CA ALA A 82 -6.29 -2.47 -4.34
C ALA A 82 -7.59 -2.48 -5.16
N GLY A 83 -7.58 -3.16 -6.31
CA GLY A 83 -8.76 -3.26 -7.18
C GLY A 83 -9.92 -3.96 -6.51
N ARG A 84 -9.66 -5.04 -5.77
CA ARG A 84 -10.70 -5.76 -5.06
C ARG A 84 -11.29 -4.95 -3.91
N MET A 85 -10.45 -4.24 -3.18
CA MET A 85 -10.91 -3.33 -2.12
C MET A 85 -11.70 -2.15 -2.69
N ALA A 86 -11.34 -1.68 -3.89
CA ALA A 86 -12.02 -0.55 -4.53
C ALA A 86 -13.46 -0.87 -4.93
N GLN A 87 -13.84 -2.13 -5.04
CA GLN A 87 -15.22 -2.53 -5.34
C GLN A 87 -16.22 -2.02 -4.29
N THR A 88 -15.74 -1.82 -3.06
CA THR A 88 -16.55 -1.26 -1.98
C THR A 88 -16.49 0.27 -1.91
N SER A 89 -15.76 0.89 -2.84
CA SER A 89 -15.53 2.34 -2.87
C SER A 89 -15.80 2.87 -4.28
N PRO A 90 -17.08 3.05 -4.68
CA PRO A 90 -17.44 3.40 -6.07
C PRO A 90 -16.74 4.65 -6.61
N ASP A 91 -16.53 5.65 -5.75
CA ASP A 91 -15.90 6.92 -6.16
C ASP A 91 -14.44 6.73 -6.58
N ILE A 92 -13.81 5.67 -6.08
CA ILE A 92 -12.41 5.38 -6.37
C ILE A 92 -12.28 4.31 -7.46
N ALA A 93 -13.28 3.46 -7.64
CA ALA A 93 -13.25 2.37 -8.60
C ALA A 93 -12.89 2.83 -10.01
N GLU A 94 -13.36 4.01 -10.42
CA GLU A 94 -13.05 4.56 -11.75
C GLU A 94 -11.56 4.79 -11.95
N ARG A 95 -10.82 5.11 -10.88
CA ARG A 95 -9.38 5.35 -10.96
C ARG A 95 -8.61 4.07 -11.27
N PHE A 96 -9.20 2.92 -10.97
CA PHE A 96 -8.62 1.60 -11.25
C PHE A 96 -9.01 1.06 -12.62
N ALA A 97 -9.87 1.75 -13.36
CA ALA A 97 -10.23 1.36 -14.72
C ALA A 97 -9.05 1.52 -15.67
N THR A 98 -8.08 2.34 -15.30
CA THR A 98 -6.86 2.51 -16.05
C THR A 98 -5.72 1.73 -15.38
N LYS A 99 -4.59 1.62 -16.08
CA LYS A 99 -3.41 0.93 -15.58
C LYS A 99 -2.99 1.46 -14.21
N TYR A 100 -2.60 0.55 -13.31
CA TYR A 100 -2.02 0.85 -12.00
C TYR A 100 -0.56 1.28 -12.19
N PRO A 101 -0.25 2.57 -12.19
CA PRO A 101 1.10 3.03 -12.52
C PRO A 101 2.14 2.66 -11.47
N THR A 102 3.39 2.68 -11.87
CA THR A 102 4.53 2.53 -10.96
C THR A 102 4.46 3.60 -9.85
N CYS A 103 4.80 3.20 -8.65
CA CYS A 103 4.74 4.05 -7.44
C CYS A 103 3.34 4.50 -7.05
N SER A 104 2.31 3.79 -7.48
CA SER A 104 0.95 4.03 -7.00
C SER A 104 0.82 3.62 -5.53
N VAL A 105 0.04 4.39 -4.78
CA VAL A 105 -0.25 4.12 -3.38
C VAL A 105 -1.76 4.13 -3.18
N ALA A 106 -2.27 3.03 -2.63
CA ALA A 106 -3.66 2.93 -2.21
C ALA A 106 -3.72 2.89 -0.68
N CYS A 107 -4.54 3.73 -0.10
CA CYS A 107 -4.83 3.68 1.33
C CYS A 107 -6.13 2.91 1.53
N ILE A 108 -6.06 1.84 2.29
CA ILE A 108 -7.20 0.98 2.57
C ILE A 108 -7.50 1.10 4.06
N SER A 109 -8.76 1.29 4.39
CA SER A 109 -9.19 1.50 5.76
C SER A 109 -10.21 0.46 6.19
N TRP A 110 -10.05 -0.01 7.41
CA TRP A 110 -10.99 -0.91 8.08
C TRP A 110 -11.37 -0.32 9.43
N ASP A 111 -12.60 -0.59 9.85
CA ASP A 111 -13.12 -0.16 11.14
C ASP A 111 -13.23 -1.36 12.08
N CYS A 112 -12.13 -2.09 12.25
CA CYS A 112 -12.05 -3.29 13.08
C CYS A 112 -10.58 -3.58 13.40
N ASP A 113 -10.35 -4.58 14.25
CA ASP A 113 -8.99 -5.03 14.57
C ASP A 113 -8.37 -5.71 13.35
N TRP A 114 -7.04 -5.67 13.25
CA TRP A 114 -6.31 -6.30 12.15
C TRP A 114 -6.65 -7.78 11.97
N ALA A 115 -6.89 -8.49 13.06
CA ALA A 115 -7.25 -9.90 13.01
C ALA A 115 -8.57 -10.17 12.26
N ASP A 116 -9.43 -9.17 12.17
CA ASP A 116 -10.78 -9.30 11.62
C ASP A 116 -10.95 -8.68 10.24
N ILE A 117 -9.88 -8.13 9.64
CA ILE A 117 -9.97 -7.50 8.31
C ILE A 117 -10.28 -8.54 7.23
N SER A 118 -11.06 -8.13 6.24
CA SER A 118 -11.39 -8.93 5.06
C SER A 118 -11.55 -8.03 3.85
N PHE A 119 -11.74 -8.62 2.68
CA PHE A 119 -12.04 -7.84 1.48
C PHE A 119 -13.43 -7.21 1.50
N ASP A 120 -14.31 -7.68 2.38
CA ASP A 120 -15.72 -7.28 2.39
C ASP A 120 -16.05 -6.22 3.44
N ASN A 121 -15.13 -5.93 4.37
CA ASN A 121 -15.42 -5.04 5.50
C ASN A 121 -14.51 -3.79 5.57
N GLY A 122 -13.85 -3.47 4.48
CA GLY A 122 -13.04 -2.25 4.38
C GLY A 122 -13.25 -1.56 3.05
N GLY A 123 -12.50 -0.51 2.78
CA GLY A 123 -12.58 0.20 1.51
C GLY A 123 -11.36 1.06 1.25
N VAL A 124 -11.21 1.49 0.00
CA VAL A 124 -10.14 2.40 -0.39
C VAL A 124 -10.53 3.82 -0.03
N SER A 125 -9.78 4.44 0.86
CA SER A 125 -10.03 5.80 1.30
C SER A 125 -9.19 6.83 0.53
N ASP A 126 -8.10 6.41 -0.09
CA ASP A 126 -7.26 7.26 -0.92
C ASP A 126 -6.50 6.42 -1.94
N TYR A 127 -6.30 6.97 -3.13
CA TYR A 127 -5.49 6.37 -4.17
C TYR A 127 -4.78 7.47 -4.94
N GLU A 128 -3.47 7.43 -4.94
CA GLU A 128 -2.66 8.41 -5.63
C GLU A 128 -1.51 7.76 -6.40
N ASN A 129 -1.05 8.46 -7.41
CA ASN A 129 0.14 8.13 -8.15
C ASN A 129 0.89 9.43 -8.47
N PRO A 130 2.18 9.35 -8.86
CA PRO A 130 2.98 10.55 -9.07
C PRO A 130 2.42 11.50 -10.12
N SER A 131 1.83 10.97 -11.19
CA SER A 131 1.26 11.81 -12.24
C SER A 131 0.10 12.65 -11.76
N ARG A 132 -0.77 12.07 -10.92
CA ARG A 132 -1.90 12.81 -10.33
C ARG A 132 -1.42 13.91 -9.40
N LEU A 133 -0.45 13.59 -8.54
CA LEU A 133 0.06 14.55 -7.56
C LEU A 133 0.78 15.72 -8.23
N ILE A 134 1.53 15.46 -9.29
CA ILE A 134 2.20 16.53 -10.05
C ILE A 134 1.18 17.47 -10.69
N ARG A 135 0.09 16.93 -11.27
CA ARG A 135 -0.93 17.75 -11.93
C ARG A 135 -1.72 18.64 -10.97
N HIS A 136 -1.74 18.30 -9.69
CA HIS A 136 -2.52 19.01 -8.68
C HIS A 136 -1.65 19.82 -7.70
N GLU A 137 -0.36 19.93 -8.01
CA GLU A 137 0.52 20.88 -7.28
C GLU A 137 0.16 22.36 -7.66
#